data_df3d1dcda4dd551bd1250ec1ed21351a
#
_entry.id   df3d1dcda4dd551bd1250ec1ed21351a
#
_cell.length_a   1.000
_cell.length_b   1.000
_cell.length_c   1.000
_cell.angle_alpha   90.00
_cell.angle_beta   90.00
_cell.angle_gamma   90.00
#
_symmetry.space_group_name_H-M   'P 1'
#
loop_
_entity.id
_entity.type
_entity.pdbx_description
1 polymer ?
#
loop_
_entity_poly.entity_id
_entity_poly.type
_entity_poly.pdbx_seq_one_letter_code
_entity_poly.pdbx_strand_id
1 'polypeptide(L)'
;MPGHQPDRALFYDVNRTSIRVWQWGDPSQPVVLFIHGGFDHGRMFDELAPRVAALGYHAVAVDARGHGDSGRLTSGTTWLTQVLDFALLARHLGAPVGIVAHSMGGGQALTLAGAFPDLVRWIVNIDGLGPPAEVMVDPDDPATAMNENLERALRIVRRPPREWESLEAMADQRGRINVRLPREWLLHLAAHGSAPGPSGGRVWKSDPIFTIDLPSPFGYEQLLAQHRRVTCPVLVLTGDEPDTWNEVHGDELQRRIANIPDARLVHVPGTGHYVHIEDPDSTMRAMEAFVGEVGP
;
A
#
# COMPACT_ATOMS: atom_id res chain seq x y z
N MET A 1 4.77 -9.33 19.93
CA MET A 1 4.31 -8.62 18.74
C MET A 1 5.09 -9.13 17.56
N PRO A 2 4.50 -9.34 16.40
CA PRO A 2 5.19 -9.82 15.21
C PRO A 2 6.21 -8.78 14.70
N GLY A 3 7.24 -9.27 14.02
CA GLY A 3 8.23 -8.47 13.33
C GLY A 3 9.33 -7.86 14.19
N HIS A 4 10.25 -7.21 13.50
CA HIS A 4 11.41 -6.55 14.10
C HIS A 4 11.22 -5.04 14.11
N GLN A 5 11.59 -4.39 15.22
CA GLN A 5 11.53 -2.94 15.33
C GLN A 5 12.42 -2.27 14.27
N PRO A 6 12.03 -1.13 13.71
CA PRO A 6 12.87 -0.38 12.79
C PRO A 6 14.13 0.15 13.51
N ASP A 7 15.24 0.19 12.78
CA ASP A 7 16.50 0.76 13.27
C ASP A 7 16.39 2.28 13.46
N ARG A 8 15.58 2.91 12.59
CA ARG A 8 15.37 4.36 12.58
C ARG A 8 13.92 4.69 12.23
N ALA A 9 13.46 5.81 12.76
CA ALA A 9 12.15 6.39 12.45
C ALA A 9 12.34 7.90 12.21
N LEU A 10 12.12 8.33 10.97
CA LEU A 10 12.38 9.69 10.52
C LEU A 10 11.14 10.34 9.94
N PHE A 11 11.18 11.66 9.79
CA PHE A 11 10.23 12.41 9.01
C PHE A 11 10.93 13.09 7.83
N TYR A 12 10.29 13.05 6.68
CA TYR A 12 10.69 13.80 5.48
C TYR A 12 9.61 14.81 5.12
N ASP A 13 10.02 16.06 4.92
CA ASP A 13 9.11 17.09 4.42
C ASP A 13 9.06 17.01 2.89
N VAL A 14 7.98 16.46 2.37
CA VAL A 14 7.74 16.33 0.93
C VAL A 14 6.35 16.89 0.59
N ASN A 15 6.24 17.56 -0.54
CA ASN A 15 4.95 18.05 -1.03
C ASN A 15 4.13 18.79 0.05
N ARG A 16 4.80 19.65 0.84
CA ARG A 16 4.20 20.47 1.92
C ARG A 16 3.54 19.64 3.04
N THR A 17 3.99 18.42 3.25
CA THR A 17 3.56 17.58 4.35
C THR A 17 4.74 16.82 4.94
N SER A 18 4.62 16.41 6.20
CA SER A 18 5.61 15.59 6.88
C SER A 18 5.24 14.13 6.72
N ILE A 19 6.11 13.36 6.09
CA ILE A 19 5.94 11.93 5.83
C ILE A 19 6.81 11.14 6.78
N ARG A 20 6.18 10.26 7.57
CA ARG A 20 6.87 9.30 8.42
C ARG A 20 7.43 8.15 7.60
N VAL A 21 8.69 7.80 7.87
CA VAL A 21 9.31 6.58 7.36
C VAL A 21 9.94 5.76 8.48
N TRP A 22 9.90 4.45 8.31
CA TRP A 22 10.48 3.43 9.18
C TRP A 22 11.58 2.74 8.39
N GLN A 23 12.78 2.60 8.94
CA GLN A 23 13.96 2.18 8.19
C GLN A 23 14.66 1.01 8.86
N TRP A 24 15.15 0.08 8.04
CA TRP A 24 16.00 -1.06 8.43
C TRP A 24 17.22 -1.12 7.51
N GLY A 25 18.35 -1.57 8.07
CA GLY A 25 19.60 -1.75 7.34
C GLY A 25 20.43 -0.48 7.18
N ASP A 26 21.48 -0.60 6.36
CA ASP A 26 22.47 0.45 6.13
C ASP A 26 21.96 1.49 5.11
N PRO A 27 21.91 2.79 5.44
CA PRO A 27 21.48 3.85 4.53
C PRO A 27 22.35 4.04 3.28
N SER A 28 23.54 3.47 3.25
CA SER A 28 24.42 3.53 2.08
C SER A 28 24.07 2.50 1.00
N GLN A 29 23.20 1.55 1.32
CA GLN A 29 22.77 0.49 0.41
C GLN A 29 21.65 0.95 -0.54
N PRO A 30 21.42 0.26 -1.68
CA PRO A 30 20.31 0.55 -2.57
C PRO A 30 18.96 0.53 -1.84
N VAL A 31 18.13 1.54 -2.13
CA VAL A 31 16.86 1.73 -1.41
C VAL A 31 15.77 0.81 -1.96
N VAL A 32 15.01 0.20 -1.04
CA VAL A 32 13.71 -0.42 -1.30
C VAL A 32 12.64 0.32 -0.53
N LEU A 33 11.73 0.96 -1.27
CA LEU A 33 10.59 1.69 -0.71
C LEU A 33 9.40 0.76 -0.53
N PHE A 34 8.87 0.66 0.69
CA PHE A 34 7.70 -0.14 1.02
C PHE A 34 6.46 0.76 1.12
N ILE A 35 5.41 0.45 0.34
CA ILE A 35 4.17 1.22 0.26
C ILE A 35 2.99 0.34 0.68
N HIS A 36 2.31 0.73 1.76
CA HIS A 36 1.23 -0.05 2.37
C HIS A 36 -0.11 0.08 1.64
N GLY A 37 -1.04 -0.81 1.97
CA GLY A 37 -2.43 -0.79 1.52
C GLY A 37 -3.30 0.27 2.19
N GLY A 38 -4.54 0.41 1.76
CA GLY A 38 -5.53 1.27 2.40
C GLY A 38 -5.76 0.87 3.87
N PHE A 39 -5.99 1.84 4.74
CA PHE A 39 -6.19 1.67 6.20
C PHE A 39 -4.98 1.14 6.99
N ASP A 40 -3.84 0.90 6.33
CA ASP A 40 -2.61 0.39 6.92
C ASP A 40 -1.60 1.51 7.24
N HIS A 41 -0.37 1.14 7.49
CA HIS A 41 0.76 2.01 7.78
C HIS A 41 2.07 1.24 7.56
N GLY A 42 3.22 1.90 7.56
CA GLY A 42 4.53 1.30 7.26
C GLY A 42 4.93 0.13 8.18
N ARG A 43 4.43 0.11 9.42
CA ARG A 43 4.71 -0.96 10.38
C ARG A 43 4.05 -2.31 10.04
N MET A 44 3.22 -2.39 8.99
CA MET A 44 2.76 -3.67 8.45
C MET A 44 3.88 -4.48 7.81
N PHE A 45 5.01 -3.85 7.51
CA PHE A 45 6.18 -4.48 6.92
C PHE A 45 7.26 -4.87 7.93
N ASP A 46 6.96 -4.83 9.23
CA ASP A 46 7.93 -5.14 10.30
C ASP A 46 8.51 -6.57 10.22
N GLU A 47 7.86 -7.48 9.53
CA GLU A 47 8.39 -8.83 9.25
C GLU A 47 9.20 -8.86 7.93
N LEU A 48 8.70 -8.21 6.88
CA LEU A 48 9.28 -8.32 5.54
C LEU A 48 10.48 -7.37 5.34
N ALA A 49 10.36 -6.11 5.80
CA ALA A 49 11.38 -5.08 5.57
C ALA A 49 12.75 -5.42 6.18
N PRO A 50 12.87 -5.95 7.43
CA PRO A 50 14.16 -6.37 7.96
C PRO A 50 14.77 -7.55 7.21
N ARG A 51 13.97 -8.44 6.63
CA ARG A 51 14.47 -9.54 5.79
C ARG A 51 15.05 -9.02 4.48
N VAL A 52 14.41 -8.02 3.86
CA VAL A 52 14.94 -7.34 2.67
C VAL A 52 16.21 -6.56 3.01
N ALA A 53 16.28 -5.92 4.18
CA ALA A 53 17.50 -5.28 4.64
C ALA A 53 18.67 -6.27 4.82
N ALA A 54 18.38 -7.49 5.27
CA ALA A 54 19.39 -8.56 5.40
C ALA A 54 19.97 -9.02 4.06
N LEU A 55 19.28 -8.76 2.94
CA LEU A 55 19.78 -8.99 1.57
C LEU A 55 20.74 -7.88 1.08
N GLY A 56 21.05 -6.88 1.91
CA GLY A 56 21.95 -5.77 1.55
C GLY A 56 21.23 -4.56 0.97
N TYR A 57 19.95 -4.35 1.29
CA TYR A 57 19.19 -3.16 0.92
C TYR A 57 18.98 -2.23 2.11
N HIS A 58 18.73 -0.95 1.81
CA HIS A 58 18.15 -0.01 2.76
C HIS A 58 16.62 -0.06 2.61
N ALA A 59 15.94 -0.78 3.50
CA ALA A 59 14.48 -0.91 3.51
C ALA A 59 13.84 0.32 4.17
N VAL A 60 12.93 0.99 3.47
CA VAL A 60 12.26 2.23 3.90
C VAL A 60 10.76 2.07 3.75
N ALA A 61 10.04 1.82 4.84
CA ALA A 61 8.57 1.74 4.83
C ALA A 61 7.95 3.09 5.15
N VAL A 62 7.06 3.56 4.28
CA VAL A 62 6.40 4.86 4.41
C VAL A 62 5.04 4.70 5.09
N ASP A 63 4.70 5.64 5.98
CA ASP A 63 3.29 5.91 6.27
C ASP A 63 2.79 6.88 5.20
N ALA A 64 1.88 6.46 4.33
CA ALA A 64 1.33 7.33 3.30
C ALA A 64 0.62 8.55 3.93
N ARG A 65 0.56 9.67 3.21
CA ARG A 65 -0.22 10.84 3.63
C ARG A 65 -1.62 10.44 4.10
N GLY A 66 -2.04 10.93 5.26
CA GLY A 66 -3.33 10.59 5.88
C GLY A 66 -3.35 9.25 6.62
N HIS A 67 -2.20 8.56 6.72
CA HIS A 67 -2.07 7.28 7.44
C HIS A 67 -0.94 7.34 8.48
N GLY A 68 -0.99 6.42 9.44
CA GLY A 68 0.05 6.27 10.45
C GLY A 68 0.40 7.56 11.15
N ASP A 69 1.71 7.84 11.25
CA ASP A 69 2.23 9.06 11.88
C ASP A 69 2.52 10.17 10.86
N SER A 70 2.19 9.98 9.58
CA SER A 70 2.32 11.01 8.55
C SER A 70 1.29 12.13 8.70
N GLY A 71 1.60 13.28 8.06
CA GLY A 71 0.74 14.45 8.06
C GLY A 71 -0.66 14.16 7.55
N ARG A 72 -1.64 14.78 8.23
CA ARG A 72 -3.05 14.70 7.89
C ARG A 72 -3.39 15.53 6.66
N LEU A 73 -4.55 15.26 6.14
CA LEU A 73 -5.09 15.99 5.01
C LEU A 73 -5.84 17.22 5.49
N THR A 74 -5.58 18.35 4.88
CA THR A 74 -6.35 19.60 5.07
C THR A 74 -7.46 19.74 4.04
N SER A 75 -7.35 19.03 2.92
CA SER A 75 -8.36 18.90 1.84
C SER A 75 -8.07 17.60 1.12
N GLY A 76 -9.07 16.92 0.60
CA GLY A 76 -9.00 15.55 0.09
C GLY A 76 -7.64 15.12 -0.48
N THR A 77 -7.15 13.97 -0.02
CA THR A 77 -6.00 13.33 -0.65
C THR A 77 -6.49 12.56 -1.82
N THR A 78 -6.01 12.90 -2.97
CA THR A 78 -6.23 12.10 -4.16
C THR A 78 -5.16 11.04 -4.26
N TRP A 79 -5.46 9.95 -4.95
CA TRP A 79 -4.50 8.94 -5.40
C TRP A 79 -3.22 9.57 -5.98
N LEU A 80 -3.39 10.57 -6.87
CA LEU A 80 -2.29 11.25 -7.52
C LEU A 80 -1.44 12.08 -6.54
N THR A 81 -2.02 12.62 -5.48
CA THR A 81 -1.26 13.34 -4.45
C THR A 81 -0.32 12.41 -3.70
N GLN A 82 -0.78 11.20 -3.33
CA GLN A 82 0.08 10.20 -2.68
C GLN A 82 1.17 9.69 -3.64
N VAL A 83 0.84 9.45 -4.92
CA VAL A 83 1.85 9.09 -5.94
C VAL A 83 2.92 10.18 -6.08
N LEU A 84 2.54 11.46 -6.05
CA LEU A 84 3.50 12.57 -6.07
C LEU A 84 4.37 12.58 -4.80
N ASP A 85 3.80 12.31 -3.63
CA ASP A 85 4.57 12.19 -2.40
C ASP A 85 5.63 11.10 -2.51
N PHE A 86 5.28 9.92 -3.04
CA PHE A 86 6.22 8.81 -3.24
C PHE A 86 7.29 9.15 -4.28
N ALA A 87 6.93 9.87 -5.35
CA ALA A 87 7.91 10.33 -6.35
C ALA A 87 8.95 11.27 -5.74
N LEU A 88 8.50 12.24 -4.92
CA LEU A 88 9.39 13.17 -4.24
C LEU A 88 10.24 12.48 -3.17
N LEU A 89 9.66 11.54 -2.42
CA LEU A 89 10.38 10.74 -1.45
C LEU A 89 11.45 9.86 -2.12
N ALA A 90 11.12 9.19 -3.23
CA ALA A 90 12.07 8.37 -4.00
C ALA A 90 13.27 9.22 -4.49
N ARG A 91 13.02 10.43 -5.00
CA ARG A 91 14.10 11.37 -5.37
C ARG A 91 14.97 11.75 -4.19
N HIS A 92 14.35 12.01 -3.04
CA HIS A 92 15.07 12.36 -1.81
C HIS A 92 15.94 11.20 -1.31
N LEU A 93 15.47 9.97 -1.50
CA LEU A 93 16.17 8.74 -1.10
C LEU A 93 17.24 8.29 -2.12
N GLY A 94 17.44 8.99 -3.23
CA GLY A 94 18.47 8.69 -4.22
C GLY A 94 18.02 7.73 -5.34
N ALA A 95 16.80 7.92 -5.87
CA ALA A 95 16.26 7.15 -6.99
C ALA A 95 17.29 6.85 -8.11
N PRO A 96 17.13 5.74 -8.86
CA PRO A 96 15.97 4.83 -8.87
C PRO A 96 15.94 3.89 -7.65
N VAL A 97 14.73 3.62 -7.14
CA VAL A 97 14.48 2.73 -5.99
C VAL A 97 13.79 1.43 -6.42
N GLY A 98 14.04 0.32 -5.71
CA GLY A 98 13.15 -0.82 -5.72
C GLY A 98 11.86 -0.49 -4.95
N ILE A 99 10.74 -1.09 -5.31
CA ILE A 99 9.47 -0.90 -4.60
C ILE A 99 8.87 -2.24 -4.19
N VAL A 100 8.45 -2.36 -2.93
CA VAL A 100 7.57 -3.42 -2.44
C VAL A 100 6.27 -2.78 -2.02
N ALA A 101 5.16 -3.15 -2.63
CA ALA A 101 3.91 -2.45 -2.41
C ALA A 101 2.73 -3.41 -2.29
N HIS A 102 1.84 -3.16 -1.32
CA HIS A 102 0.68 -3.99 -1.04
C HIS A 102 -0.62 -3.28 -1.40
N SER A 103 -1.57 -4.01 -2.03
CA SER A 103 -2.95 -3.55 -2.23
C SER A 103 -3.03 -2.18 -2.93
N MET A 104 -3.67 -1.19 -2.33
CA MET A 104 -3.72 0.21 -2.83
C MET A 104 -2.32 0.74 -3.19
N GLY A 105 -1.32 0.47 -2.33
CA GLY A 105 0.07 0.85 -2.59
C GLY A 105 0.64 0.22 -3.85
N GLY A 106 0.23 -1.01 -4.19
CA GLY A 106 0.61 -1.70 -5.43
C GLY A 106 0.15 -0.96 -6.69
N GLY A 107 -1.13 -0.55 -6.72
CA GLY A 107 -1.67 0.26 -7.82
C GLY A 107 -1.00 1.63 -7.91
N GLN A 108 -0.68 2.23 -6.76
CA GLN A 108 0.05 3.51 -6.71
C GLN A 108 1.50 3.37 -7.19
N ALA A 109 2.17 2.25 -6.88
CA ALA A 109 3.52 1.95 -7.37
C ALA A 109 3.54 1.80 -8.90
N LEU A 110 2.55 1.11 -9.49
CA LEU A 110 2.40 1.03 -10.95
C LEU A 110 2.13 2.40 -11.57
N THR A 111 1.29 3.22 -10.94
CA THR A 111 1.04 4.61 -11.38
C THR A 111 2.33 5.45 -11.32
N LEU A 112 3.10 5.31 -10.24
CA LEU A 112 4.40 5.98 -10.09
C LEU A 112 5.38 5.58 -11.20
N ALA A 113 5.56 4.27 -11.43
CA ALA A 113 6.48 3.76 -12.44
C ALA A 113 6.07 4.16 -13.86
N GLY A 114 4.76 4.14 -14.17
CA GLY A 114 4.26 4.59 -15.48
C GLY A 114 4.36 6.09 -15.71
N ALA A 115 4.33 6.91 -14.64
CA ALA A 115 4.46 8.37 -14.73
C ALA A 115 5.91 8.85 -14.67
N PHE A 116 6.76 8.17 -13.90
CA PHE A 116 8.15 8.53 -13.62
C PHE A 116 9.07 7.30 -13.71
N PRO A 117 9.26 6.71 -14.91
CA PRO A 117 10.00 5.46 -15.07
C PRO A 117 11.43 5.52 -14.53
N ASP A 118 12.08 6.69 -14.61
CA ASP A 118 13.45 6.89 -14.10
C ASP A 118 13.58 6.82 -12.58
N LEU A 119 12.46 6.81 -11.85
CA LEU A 119 12.48 6.74 -10.38
C LEU A 119 12.37 5.30 -9.85
N VAL A 120 11.97 4.33 -10.69
CA VAL A 120 11.66 2.98 -10.24
C VAL A 120 12.51 1.96 -10.98
N ARG A 121 13.24 1.16 -10.22
CA ARG A 121 14.12 0.12 -10.73
C ARG A 121 13.38 -1.18 -11.01
N TRP A 122 12.56 -1.60 -10.07
CA TRP A 122 11.69 -2.78 -10.14
C TRP A 122 10.56 -2.67 -9.11
N ILE A 123 9.51 -3.46 -9.28
CA ILE A 123 8.37 -3.51 -8.36
C ILE A 123 8.09 -4.95 -7.94
N VAL A 124 7.90 -5.17 -6.64
CA VAL A 124 7.19 -6.33 -6.10
C VAL A 124 5.81 -5.84 -5.66
N ASN A 125 4.81 -6.22 -6.44
CA ASN A 125 3.41 -5.87 -6.23
C ASN A 125 2.69 -7.02 -5.51
N ILE A 126 2.28 -6.78 -4.28
CA ILE A 126 1.60 -7.78 -3.44
C ILE A 126 0.10 -7.48 -3.49
N ASP A 127 -0.61 -8.25 -4.28
CA ASP A 127 -2.07 -8.24 -4.46
C ASP A 127 -2.67 -6.83 -4.66
N GLY A 128 -2.04 -6.04 -5.58
CA GLY A 128 -2.31 -4.61 -5.71
C GLY A 128 -2.34 -4.09 -7.15
N LEU A 129 -3.10 -4.71 -8.05
CA LEU A 129 -3.21 -4.27 -9.46
C LEU A 129 -4.27 -3.20 -9.70
N GLY A 130 -4.74 -2.53 -8.66
CA GLY A 130 -5.81 -1.54 -8.69
C GLY A 130 -7.17 -2.11 -8.30
N PRO A 131 -8.20 -1.26 -8.14
CA PRO A 131 -9.53 -1.67 -7.72
C PRO A 131 -10.23 -2.51 -8.80
N PRO A 132 -11.26 -3.32 -8.45
CA PRO A 132 -12.07 -4.05 -9.42
C PRO A 132 -12.68 -3.12 -10.48
N ALA A 133 -12.92 -3.64 -11.68
CA ALA A 133 -13.45 -2.85 -12.79
C ALA A 133 -14.82 -2.22 -12.46
N GLU A 134 -15.63 -2.94 -11.70
CA GLU A 134 -17.02 -2.56 -11.34
C GLU A 134 -17.11 -1.35 -10.40
N VAL A 135 -16.04 -1.04 -9.68
CA VAL A 135 -15.99 0.12 -8.77
C VAL A 135 -15.20 1.29 -9.34
N MET A 136 -14.74 1.17 -10.58
CA MET A 136 -14.03 2.26 -11.26
C MET A 136 -15.01 3.23 -11.93
N VAL A 137 -14.50 4.41 -12.27
CA VAL A 137 -15.32 5.44 -12.95
C VAL A 137 -15.81 4.91 -14.30
N ASP A 138 -17.12 4.91 -14.48
CA ASP A 138 -17.72 4.66 -15.78
C ASP A 138 -17.42 5.84 -16.71
N PRO A 139 -16.73 5.61 -17.84
CA PRO A 139 -16.43 6.69 -18.78
C PRO A 139 -17.68 7.28 -19.45
N ASP A 140 -18.78 6.52 -19.50
CA ASP A 140 -20.03 6.96 -20.10
C ASP A 140 -20.91 7.73 -19.10
N ASP A 141 -20.66 7.57 -17.79
CA ASP A 141 -21.37 8.32 -16.73
C ASP A 141 -20.41 8.78 -15.60
N PRO A 142 -19.46 9.67 -15.89
CA PRO A 142 -18.52 10.17 -14.88
C PRO A 142 -19.20 11.03 -13.81
N ALA A 143 -20.38 11.57 -14.10
CA ALA A 143 -21.11 12.43 -13.17
C ALA A 143 -21.64 11.66 -11.97
N THR A 144 -22.09 10.42 -12.14
CA THR A 144 -22.54 9.55 -11.05
C THR A 144 -21.40 9.31 -10.07
N ALA A 145 -20.21 8.91 -10.52
CA ALA A 145 -19.05 8.71 -9.66
C ALA A 145 -18.65 9.98 -8.89
N MET A 146 -18.68 11.13 -9.56
CA MET A 146 -18.39 12.42 -8.91
C MET A 146 -19.42 12.74 -7.81
N ASN A 147 -20.70 12.56 -8.08
CA ASN A 147 -21.76 12.82 -7.10
C ASN A 147 -21.66 11.88 -5.88
N GLU A 148 -21.42 10.59 -6.10
CA GLU A 148 -21.23 9.61 -5.04
C GLU A 148 -20.01 9.95 -4.16
N ASN A 149 -18.91 10.37 -4.77
CA ASN A 149 -17.72 10.81 -4.05
C ASN A 149 -17.98 12.05 -3.20
N LEU A 150 -18.69 13.05 -3.74
CA LEU A 150 -19.07 14.25 -2.98
C LEU A 150 -20.01 13.93 -1.81
N GLU A 151 -21.00 13.06 -2.02
CA GLU A 151 -21.89 12.61 -0.94
C GLU A 151 -21.13 11.81 0.13
N ARG A 152 -20.18 10.95 -0.27
CA ARG A 152 -19.29 10.23 0.65
C ARG A 152 -18.45 11.20 1.45
N ALA A 153 -17.83 12.19 0.80
CA ALA A 153 -17.06 13.24 1.44
C ALA A 153 -17.88 13.97 2.50
N LEU A 154 -19.11 14.38 2.14
CA LEU A 154 -20.02 15.08 3.04
C LEU A 154 -20.38 14.23 4.27
N ARG A 155 -20.58 12.93 4.09
CA ARG A 155 -20.84 12.01 5.22
C ARG A 155 -19.62 11.88 6.12
N ILE A 156 -18.41 11.77 5.56
CA ILE A 156 -17.17 11.63 6.32
C ILE A 156 -16.88 12.88 7.14
N VAL A 157 -16.92 14.07 6.53
CA VAL A 157 -16.59 15.34 7.18
C VAL A 157 -17.55 15.64 8.35
N ARG A 158 -18.79 15.18 8.28
CA ARG A 158 -19.81 15.39 9.33
C ARG A 158 -19.72 14.40 10.50
N ARG A 159 -18.98 13.32 10.39
CA ARG A 159 -18.88 12.30 11.44
C ARG A 159 -17.65 12.51 12.30
N PRO A 160 -17.79 12.56 13.63
CA PRO A 160 -16.63 12.52 14.50
C PRO A 160 -15.91 11.17 14.35
N PRO A 161 -14.58 11.12 14.55
CA PRO A 161 -13.84 9.87 14.59
C PRO A 161 -14.45 8.91 15.60
N ARG A 162 -14.65 7.66 15.21
CA ARG A 162 -15.10 6.62 16.14
C ARG A 162 -13.99 6.31 17.14
N GLU A 163 -14.30 6.41 18.43
CA GLU A 163 -13.40 5.95 19.48
C GLU A 163 -13.70 4.49 19.85
N TRP A 164 -12.64 3.79 20.19
CA TRP A 164 -12.63 2.41 20.64
C TRP A 164 -12.10 2.34 22.05
N GLU A 165 -12.67 1.46 22.86
CA GLU A 165 -12.31 1.32 24.28
C GLU A 165 -10.91 0.76 24.51
N SER A 166 -10.39 -0.07 23.56
CA SER A 166 -9.09 -0.73 23.71
C SER A 166 -8.50 -1.14 22.35
N LEU A 167 -7.23 -1.55 22.37
CA LEU A 167 -6.56 -2.15 21.20
C LEU A 167 -7.20 -3.47 20.79
N GLU A 168 -7.67 -4.25 21.76
CA GLU A 168 -8.36 -5.53 21.55
C GLU A 168 -9.67 -5.31 20.79
N ALA A 169 -10.45 -4.30 21.17
CA ALA A 169 -11.71 -3.94 20.48
C ALA A 169 -11.44 -3.48 19.03
N MET A 170 -10.35 -2.75 18.80
CA MET A 170 -9.92 -2.35 17.46
C MET A 170 -9.49 -3.56 16.62
N ALA A 171 -8.68 -4.44 17.20
CA ALA A 171 -8.22 -5.68 16.56
C ALA A 171 -9.40 -6.62 16.23
N ASP A 172 -10.36 -6.77 17.15
CA ASP A 172 -11.57 -7.57 16.92
C ASP A 172 -12.41 -7.04 15.75
N GLN A 173 -12.58 -5.71 15.69
CA GLN A 173 -13.30 -5.09 14.57
C GLN A 173 -12.57 -5.31 13.25
N ARG A 174 -11.24 -5.14 13.24
CA ARG A 174 -10.44 -5.35 12.05
C ARG A 174 -10.47 -6.82 11.59
N GLY A 175 -10.41 -7.76 12.53
CA GLY A 175 -10.48 -9.20 12.25
C GLY A 175 -11.81 -9.68 11.67
N ARG A 176 -12.89 -8.90 11.80
CA ARG A 176 -14.17 -9.21 11.12
C ARG A 176 -14.10 -8.98 9.61
N ILE A 177 -13.20 -8.14 9.16
CA ILE A 177 -12.98 -7.81 7.75
C ILE A 177 -11.78 -8.61 7.24
N ASN A 178 -10.67 -8.58 7.96
CA ASN A 178 -9.43 -9.27 7.61
C ASN A 178 -9.38 -10.62 8.36
N VAL A 179 -10.26 -11.53 7.99
CA VAL A 179 -10.52 -12.79 8.71
C VAL A 179 -9.34 -13.75 8.72
N ARG A 180 -8.39 -13.60 7.81
CA ARG A 180 -7.21 -14.43 7.64
C ARG A 180 -6.00 -13.96 8.46
N LEU A 181 -6.00 -12.69 8.89
CA LEU A 181 -4.88 -12.15 9.66
C LEU A 181 -4.80 -12.79 11.06
N PRO A 182 -3.61 -13.28 11.47
CA PRO A 182 -3.37 -13.77 12.82
C PRO A 182 -3.70 -12.69 13.87
N ARG A 183 -4.23 -13.13 15.02
CA ARG A 183 -4.61 -12.23 16.13
C ARG A 183 -3.48 -11.28 16.55
N GLU A 184 -2.27 -11.79 16.60
CA GLU A 184 -1.09 -11.00 16.95
C GLU A 184 -0.80 -9.87 15.95
N TRP A 185 -1.03 -10.10 14.65
CA TRP A 185 -0.94 -9.09 13.61
C TRP A 185 -2.07 -8.06 13.72
N LEU A 186 -3.29 -8.48 14.00
CA LEU A 186 -4.41 -7.56 14.24
C LEU A 186 -4.12 -6.60 15.40
N LEU A 187 -3.55 -7.10 16.50
CA LEU A 187 -3.12 -6.29 17.65
C LEU A 187 -1.93 -5.38 17.28
N HIS A 188 -0.96 -5.88 16.53
CA HIS A 188 0.18 -5.10 16.07
C HIS A 188 -0.26 -3.91 15.21
N LEU A 189 -1.11 -4.17 14.22
CA LEU A 189 -1.67 -3.15 13.34
C LEU A 189 -2.52 -2.12 14.13
N ALA A 190 -3.31 -2.58 15.12
CA ALA A 190 -4.05 -1.67 15.99
C ALA A 190 -3.13 -0.82 16.88
N ALA A 191 -2.06 -1.41 17.45
CA ALA A 191 -1.13 -0.71 18.33
C ALA A 191 -0.40 0.43 17.61
N HIS A 192 0.09 0.18 16.39
CA HIS A 192 0.83 1.17 15.61
C HIS A 192 -0.08 2.09 14.77
N GLY A 193 -1.26 1.60 14.35
CA GLY A 193 -2.23 2.32 13.53
C GLY A 193 -3.24 3.16 14.32
N SER A 194 -3.13 3.27 15.65
CA SER A 194 -4.05 4.05 16.47
C SER A 194 -3.36 5.08 17.35
N ALA A 195 -4.13 6.07 17.80
CA ALA A 195 -3.72 7.11 18.73
C ALA A 195 -4.76 7.28 19.85
N PRO A 196 -4.39 7.94 20.98
CA PRO A 196 -5.38 8.34 21.99
C PRO A 196 -6.48 9.20 21.37
N GLY A 197 -7.72 8.90 21.70
CA GLY A 197 -8.89 9.69 21.31
C GLY A 197 -9.21 10.80 22.33
N PRO A 198 -10.00 11.80 21.93
CA PRO A 198 -10.33 12.95 22.78
C PRO A 198 -11.15 12.58 24.04
N SER A 199 -11.88 11.46 24.04
CA SER A 199 -12.69 11.01 25.18
C SER A 199 -12.01 9.93 26.02
N GLY A 200 -10.72 9.68 25.80
CA GLY A 200 -9.93 8.69 26.55
C GLY A 200 -9.88 7.29 25.92
N GLY A 201 -10.60 7.06 24.82
CA GLY A 201 -10.50 5.87 24.02
C GLY A 201 -9.35 5.96 23.00
N ARG A 202 -9.45 5.18 21.93
CA ARG A 202 -8.47 5.16 20.83
C ARG A 202 -9.16 5.41 19.49
N VAL A 203 -8.46 6.09 18.57
CA VAL A 203 -8.91 6.34 17.20
C VAL A 203 -7.90 5.78 16.20
N TRP A 204 -8.39 5.35 15.04
CA TRP A 204 -7.49 4.98 13.93
C TRP A 204 -6.75 6.22 13.42
N LYS A 205 -5.47 6.04 13.08
CA LYS A 205 -4.63 7.09 12.47
C LYS A 205 -4.91 7.27 10.98
N SER A 206 -5.53 6.29 10.32
CA SER A 206 -5.96 6.46 8.93
C SER A 206 -7.09 7.49 8.85
N ASP A 207 -6.91 8.51 8.00
CA ASP A 207 -7.92 9.52 7.76
C ASP A 207 -8.98 8.95 6.80
N PRO A 208 -10.25 8.83 7.21
CA PRO A 208 -11.27 8.25 6.35
C PRO A 208 -11.50 9.04 5.05
N ILE A 209 -11.04 10.28 4.97
CA ILE A 209 -11.19 11.11 3.77
C ILE A 209 -10.47 10.54 2.54
N PHE A 210 -9.41 9.72 2.74
CA PHE A 210 -8.73 9.06 1.63
C PHE A 210 -9.65 8.07 0.88
N THR A 211 -10.69 7.57 1.54
CA THR A 211 -11.66 6.64 0.93
C THR A 211 -12.56 7.30 -0.10
N ILE A 212 -12.53 8.62 -0.23
CA ILE A 212 -13.31 9.35 -1.23
C ILE A 212 -12.85 8.97 -2.64
N ASP A 213 -11.53 8.86 -2.84
CA ASP A 213 -10.93 8.53 -4.14
C ASP A 213 -10.51 7.06 -4.26
N LEU A 214 -10.94 6.17 -3.33
CA LEU A 214 -10.58 4.75 -3.37
C LEU A 214 -11.01 4.04 -4.67
N PRO A 215 -12.17 4.39 -5.29
CA PRO A 215 -12.57 3.75 -6.55
C PRO A 215 -11.62 4.00 -7.72
N SER A 216 -10.61 4.86 -7.57
CA SER A 216 -9.70 5.31 -8.63
C SER A 216 -10.13 6.62 -9.27
N PRO A 217 -9.19 7.55 -9.51
CA PRO A 217 -9.48 8.77 -10.26
C PRO A 217 -9.64 8.52 -11.78
N PHE A 218 -9.52 7.27 -12.25
CA PHE A 218 -9.59 6.93 -13.68
C PHE A 218 -10.54 5.77 -13.94
N GLY A 219 -11.03 5.68 -15.18
CA GLY A 219 -11.73 4.52 -15.68
C GLY A 219 -10.79 3.34 -15.97
N TYR A 220 -11.37 2.18 -16.22
CA TYR A 220 -10.64 0.93 -16.39
C TYR A 220 -9.59 0.97 -17.53
N GLU A 221 -9.96 1.48 -18.70
CA GLU A 221 -9.01 1.58 -19.83
C GLU A 221 -7.86 2.55 -19.59
N GLN A 222 -8.09 3.58 -18.77
CA GLN A 222 -7.04 4.49 -18.34
C GLN A 222 -6.07 3.82 -17.37
N LEU A 223 -6.55 2.94 -16.47
CA LEU A 223 -5.71 2.11 -15.63
C LEU A 223 -4.80 1.20 -16.48
N LEU A 224 -5.38 0.46 -17.43
CA LEU A 224 -4.61 -0.41 -18.33
C LEU A 224 -3.61 0.39 -19.18
N ALA A 225 -3.99 1.59 -19.64
CA ALA A 225 -3.08 2.47 -20.35
C ALA A 225 -1.89 2.90 -19.47
N GLN A 226 -2.11 3.11 -18.19
CA GLN A 226 -1.04 3.40 -17.23
C GLN A 226 -0.14 2.19 -17.00
N HIS A 227 -0.70 0.98 -16.88
CA HIS A 227 0.07 -0.26 -16.77
C HIS A 227 1.01 -0.46 -17.97
N ARG A 228 0.56 -0.18 -19.19
CA ARG A 228 1.38 -0.28 -20.41
C ARG A 228 2.59 0.66 -20.44
N ARG A 229 2.62 1.68 -19.59
CA ARG A 229 3.74 2.63 -19.48
C ARG A 229 4.82 2.18 -18.48
N VAL A 230 4.56 1.13 -17.70
CA VAL A 230 5.53 0.59 -16.74
C VAL A 230 6.65 -0.10 -17.53
N THR A 231 7.88 0.42 -17.43
CA THR A 231 9.04 -0.10 -18.18
C THR A 231 9.99 -0.91 -17.31
N CYS A 232 9.85 -0.84 -15.99
CA CYS A 232 10.66 -1.65 -15.07
C CYS A 232 10.05 -3.06 -14.90
N PRO A 233 10.88 -4.06 -14.53
CA PRO A 233 10.39 -5.40 -14.19
C PRO A 233 9.41 -5.37 -13.01
N VAL A 234 8.36 -6.19 -13.08
CA VAL A 234 7.32 -6.29 -12.03
C VAL A 234 7.11 -7.75 -11.64
N LEU A 235 7.28 -8.06 -10.35
CA LEU A 235 6.79 -9.30 -9.76
C LEU A 235 5.40 -9.04 -9.14
N VAL A 236 4.42 -9.80 -9.56
CA VAL A 236 3.07 -9.78 -8.96
C VAL A 236 2.93 -11.02 -8.08
N LEU A 237 2.64 -10.82 -6.79
CA LEU A 237 2.34 -11.87 -5.83
C LEU A 237 0.87 -11.82 -5.47
N THR A 238 0.16 -12.94 -5.59
CA THR A 238 -1.26 -13.05 -5.21
C THR A 238 -1.48 -14.33 -4.39
N GLY A 239 -2.48 -14.32 -3.52
CA GLY A 239 -3.00 -15.52 -2.88
C GLY A 239 -4.01 -16.24 -3.78
N ASP A 240 -4.38 -17.47 -3.40
CA ASP A 240 -5.38 -18.29 -4.05
C ASP A 240 -6.63 -18.56 -3.18
N GLU A 241 -6.59 -18.06 -1.95
CA GLU A 241 -7.70 -18.21 -1.00
C GLU A 241 -8.65 -17.00 -1.05
N PRO A 242 -9.96 -17.21 -0.89
CA PRO A 242 -10.92 -16.12 -0.81
C PRO A 242 -10.64 -15.16 0.34
N ASP A 243 -10.66 -13.86 0.05
CA ASP A 243 -10.52 -12.80 1.05
C ASP A 243 -11.45 -11.63 0.71
N THR A 244 -11.78 -10.81 1.69
CA THR A 244 -12.65 -9.64 1.52
C THR A 244 -12.12 -8.64 0.50
N TRP A 245 -10.81 -8.56 0.33
CA TRP A 245 -10.14 -7.57 -0.54
C TRP A 245 -9.53 -8.15 -1.81
N ASN A 246 -9.55 -9.49 -1.96
CA ASN A 246 -9.03 -10.15 -3.15
C ASN A 246 -10.12 -10.21 -4.22
N GLU A 247 -10.38 -9.09 -4.88
CA GLU A 247 -11.46 -8.94 -5.85
C GLU A 247 -10.97 -9.04 -7.31
N VAL A 248 -9.63 -8.98 -7.53
CA VAL A 248 -9.03 -9.08 -8.87
C VAL A 248 -8.40 -10.46 -9.06
N HIS A 249 -9.13 -11.35 -9.70
CA HIS A 249 -8.71 -12.74 -9.96
C HIS A 249 -9.15 -13.23 -11.35
N GLY A 250 -8.81 -14.48 -11.70
CA GLY A 250 -9.20 -15.10 -12.95
C GLY A 250 -8.78 -14.30 -14.19
N ASP A 251 -9.70 -14.17 -15.14
CA ASP A 251 -9.45 -13.48 -16.42
C ASP A 251 -9.10 -12.00 -16.24
N GLU A 252 -9.67 -11.36 -15.23
CA GLU A 252 -9.39 -9.96 -14.93
C GLU A 252 -7.93 -9.77 -14.47
N LEU A 253 -7.44 -10.64 -13.59
CA LEU A 253 -6.03 -10.66 -13.16
C LEU A 253 -5.11 -10.84 -14.37
N GLN A 254 -5.40 -11.83 -15.22
CA GLN A 254 -4.59 -12.10 -16.41
C GLN A 254 -4.59 -10.92 -17.39
N ARG A 255 -5.74 -10.28 -17.58
CA ARG A 255 -5.87 -9.08 -18.42
C ARG A 255 -5.00 -7.92 -17.91
N ARG A 256 -4.98 -7.67 -16.60
CA ARG A 256 -4.16 -6.61 -16.01
C ARG A 256 -2.68 -6.90 -16.15
N ILE A 257 -2.26 -8.13 -15.85
CA ILE A 257 -0.87 -8.55 -15.97
C ILE A 257 -0.39 -8.44 -17.43
N ALA A 258 -1.21 -8.87 -18.40
CA ALA A 258 -0.88 -8.77 -19.82
C ALA A 258 -0.69 -7.32 -20.32
N ASN A 259 -1.13 -6.33 -19.56
CA ASN A 259 -0.92 -4.92 -19.85
C ASN A 259 0.35 -4.33 -19.18
N ILE A 260 1.11 -5.12 -18.42
CA ILE A 260 2.39 -4.72 -17.85
C ILE A 260 3.50 -5.41 -18.67
N PRO A 261 4.34 -4.66 -19.41
CA PRO A 261 5.25 -5.25 -20.42
C PRO A 261 6.23 -6.31 -19.90
N ASP A 262 6.76 -6.16 -18.68
CA ASP A 262 7.65 -7.13 -18.04
C ASP A 262 7.09 -7.53 -16.67
N ALA A 263 6.00 -8.27 -16.68
CA ALA A 263 5.36 -8.77 -15.47
C ALA A 263 5.52 -10.29 -15.31
N ARG A 264 5.78 -10.71 -14.08
CA ARG A 264 5.81 -12.11 -13.65
C ARG A 264 4.78 -12.29 -12.55
N LEU A 265 3.99 -13.35 -12.67
CA LEU A 265 2.97 -13.72 -11.67
C LEU A 265 3.44 -14.93 -10.86
N VAL A 266 3.36 -14.82 -9.56
CA VAL A 266 3.53 -15.94 -8.62
C VAL A 266 2.31 -16.00 -7.70
N HIS A 267 1.65 -17.15 -7.71
CA HIS A 267 0.61 -17.47 -6.72
C HIS A 267 1.26 -18.09 -5.49
N VAL A 268 0.91 -17.59 -4.31
CA VAL A 268 1.36 -18.14 -3.02
C VAL A 268 0.21 -18.96 -2.43
N PRO A 269 0.30 -20.29 -2.47
CA PRO A 269 -0.81 -21.15 -2.09
C PRO A 269 -1.21 -20.98 -0.63
N GLY A 270 -2.51 -21.05 -0.36
CA GLY A 270 -3.06 -21.01 0.99
C GLY A 270 -3.10 -19.61 1.61
N THR A 271 -2.75 -18.55 0.86
CA THR A 271 -2.81 -17.16 1.32
C THR A 271 -3.95 -16.39 0.66
N GLY A 272 -4.44 -15.34 1.34
CA GLY A 272 -5.41 -14.38 0.83
C GLY A 272 -4.73 -13.06 0.43
N HIS A 273 -5.38 -11.95 0.77
CA HIS A 273 -4.93 -10.59 0.40
C HIS A 273 -3.61 -10.17 1.05
N TYR A 274 -3.35 -10.61 2.29
CA TYR A 274 -2.13 -10.25 3.03
C TYR A 274 -1.01 -11.28 2.87
N VAL A 275 -0.70 -11.65 1.62
CA VAL A 275 0.28 -12.68 1.25
C VAL A 275 1.56 -12.63 2.09
N HIS A 276 2.13 -11.44 2.26
CA HIS A 276 3.39 -11.21 2.98
C HIS A 276 3.30 -11.36 4.50
N ILE A 277 2.09 -11.35 5.06
CA ILE A 277 1.83 -11.60 6.49
C ILE A 277 1.45 -13.07 6.71
N GLU A 278 0.69 -13.64 5.78
CA GLU A 278 0.19 -15.01 5.89
C GLU A 278 1.28 -16.04 5.59
N ASP A 279 2.13 -15.79 4.58
CA ASP A 279 3.32 -16.62 4.28
C ASP A 279 4.52 -15.73 3.91
N PRO A 280 5.21 -15.14 4.90
CA PRO A 280 6.38 -14.32 4.69
C PRO A 280 7.55 -15.07 4.05
N ASP A 281 7.67 -16.39 4.28
CA ASP A 281 8.78 -17.20 3.75
C ASP A 281 8.63 -17.44 2.24
N SER A 282 7.43 -17.76 1.77
CA SER A 282 7.17 -17.90 0.34
C SER A 282 7.26 -16.55 -0.38
N THR A 283 6.79 -15.48 0.25
CA THR A 283 6.96 -14.11 -0.23
C THR A 283 8.43 -13.78 -0.43
N MET A 284 9.27 -14.01 0.58
CA MET A 284 10.71 -13.77 0.49
C MET A 284 11.38 -14.59 -0.60
N ARG A 285 11.10 -15.90 -0.68
CA ARG A 285 11.68 -16.76 -1.74
C ARG A 285 11.37 -16.24 -3.15
N ALA A 286 10.13 -15.81 -3.39
CA ALA A 286 9.75 -15.25 -4.68
C ALA A 286 10.47 -13.91 -4.96
N MET A 287 10.60 -13.05 -3.95
CA MET A 287 11.32 -11.78 -4.05
C MET A 287 12.82 -12.00 -4.31
N GLU A 288 13.47 -12.89 -3.57
CA GLU A 288 14.90 -13.19 -3.72
C GLU A 288 15.22 -13.72 -5.14
N ALA A 289 14.38 -14.64 -5.66
CA ALA A 289 14.51 -15.14 -7.01
C ALA A 289 14.38 -14.02 -8.05
N PHE A 290 13.35 -13.17 -7.88
CA PHE A 290 13.10 -12.05 -8.80
C PHE A 290 14.22 -11.01 -8.77
N VAL A 291 14.62 -10.55 -7.57
CA VAL A 291 15.67 -9.53 -7.42
C VAL A 291 17.03 -10.06 -7.88
N GLY A 292 17.32 -11.36 -7.65
CA GLY A 292 18.52 -12.00 -8.15
C GLY A 292 18.65 -12.01 -9.68
N GLU A 293 17.52 -11.98 -10.41
CA GLU A 293 17.49 -11.90 -11.87
C GLU A 293 17.58 -10.47 -12.41
N VAL A 294 16.91 -9.51 -11.78
CA VAL A 294 16.80 -8.12 -12.29
C VAL A 294 17.92 -7.20 -11.77
N GLY A 295 18.67 -7.65 -10.78
CA GLY A 295 19.78 -6.91 -10.16
C GLY A 295 19.33 -5.90 -9.10
N PRO A 296 20.28 -5.45 -8.25
CA PRO A 296 20.05 -4.53 -7.16
C PRO A 296 19.73 -3.11 -7.64
#